data_fb8eb01b1ef8e2b3145493a75c240690
#
_entry.id   fb8eb01b1ef8e2b3145493a75c240690
#
_cell.length_a   1.000
_cell.length_b   1.000
_cell.length_c   1.000
_cell.angle_alpha   90.00
_cell.angle_beta   90.00
_cell.angle_gamma   90.00
#
_symmetry.space_group_name_H-M   'P 1'
#
loop_
_entity.id
_entity.type
_entity.pdbx_description
1 polymer ?
#
loop_
_entity_poly.entity_id
_entity_poly.type
_entity_poly.pdbx_seq_one_letter_code
_entity_poly.pdbx_strand_id
1 'polypeptide(L)'
;MNETVPAAPSSAESMAKQGCEKLGLDTFDALVRRARTCRRFDESMRVPREFLLELAELAHLAPCGANAQRLRFHVVSGSEDCARVFDELAWAGALKDWSGPAEGERPTGYIAILAERAV
;
A
#
# COMPACT_ATOMS: atom_id res chain seq x y z
N MET A 1 12.74 37.52 36.86
CA MET A 1 11.71 37.12 35.89
C MET A 1 12.36 36.11 34.95
N ASN A 2 12.08 34.83 35.18
CA ASN A 2 12.54 33.76 34.29
C ASN A 2 11.38 33.42 33.36
N GLU A 3 11.45 33.90 32.13
CA GLU A 3 10.56 33.48 31.07
C GLU A 3 11.06 32.13 30.51
N THR A 4 10.37 31.07 30.86
CA THR A 4 10.63 29.74 30.27
C THR A 4 10.01 29.74 28.87
N VAL A 5 10.85 29.83 27.87
CA VAL A 5 10.44 29.65 26.46
C VAL A 5 9.98 28.19 26.28
N PRO A 6 8.73 27.93 25.84
CA PRO A 6 8.30 26.56 25.57
C PRO A 6 9.13 25.98 24.42
N ALA A 7 9.64 24.76 24.60
CA ALA A 7 10.36 24.03 23.55
C ALA A 7 9.47 23.91 22.31
N ALA A 8 10.01 24.20 21.15
CA ALA A 8 9.30 23.97 19.88
C ALA A 8 8.93 22.48 19.75
N PRO A 9 7.72 22.15 19.31
CA PRO A 9 7.31 20.76 19.11
C PRO A 9 8.26 20.07 18.12
N SER A 10 8.58 18.80 18.38
CA SER A 10 9.44 18.02 17.49
C SER A 10 8.84 17.98 16.09
N SER A 11 9.66 17.97 15.06
CA SER A 11 9.20 17.96 13.66
C SER A 11 8.23 16.82 13.35
N ALA A 12 8.39 15.67 14.01
CA ALA A 12 7.52 14.51 13.87
C ALA A 12 6.10 14.74 14.46
N GLU A 13 5.99 15.40 15.61
CA GLU A 13 4.68 15.74 16.21
C GLU A 13 3.94 16.82 15.40
N SER A 14 4.66 17.76 14.82
CA SER A 14 4.10 18.79 13.94
C SER A 14 3.58 18.18 12.64
N MET A 15 4.30 17.24 12.05
CA MET A 15 3.88 16.53 10.83
C MET A 15 2.67 15.62 11.09
N ALA A 16 2.62 14.92 12.22
CA ALA A 16 1.49 14.08 12.59
C ALA A 16 0.20 14.89 12.80
N LYS A 17 0.30 16.04 13.45
CA LYS A 17 -0.84 16.95 13.63
C LYS A 17 -1.33 17.57 12.32
N GLN A 18 -0.41 17.98 11.43
CA GLN A 18 -0.78 18.50 10.11
C GLN A 18 -1.44 17.46 9.21
N GLY A 19 -1.05 16.19 9.31
CA GLY A 19 -1.68 15.10 8.58
C GLY A 19 -3.13 14.83 9.03
N CYS A 20 -3.39 14.91 10.31
CA CYS A 20 -4.72 14.67 10.88
C CYS A 20 -5.72 15.80 10.60
N GLU A 21 -5.25 17.04 10.51
CA GLU A 21 -6.10 18.20 10.24
C GLU A 21 -6.54 18.34 8.77
N LYS A 22 -5.81 17.74 7.83
CA LYS A 22 -6.04 17.88 6.39
C LYS A 22 -6.95 16.81 5.79
N LEU A 23 -7.16 15.69 6.45
CA LEU A 23 -8.08 14.65 6.01
C LEU A 23 -9.44 14.85 6.65
N GLY A 24 -10.30 15.65 6.02
CA GLY A 24 -11.69 15.74 6.38
C GLY A 24 -12.40 14.38 6.21
N LEU A 25 -13.44 14.13 7.00
CA LEU A 25 -14.24 12.90 6.91
C LEU A 25 -14.75 12.64 5.49
N ASP A 26 -15.12 13.69 4.75
CA ASP A 26 -15.59 13.60 3.37
C ASP A 26 -14.50 13.05 2.41
N THR A 27 -13.23 13.43 2.63
CA THR A 27 -12.10 12.92 1.85
C THR A 27 -11.86 11.44 2.15
N PHE A 28 -11.95 11.05 3.40
CA PHE A 28 -11.82 9.65 3.82
C PHE A 28 -12.97 8.79 3.29
N ASP A 29 -14.22 9.25 3.39
CA ASP A 29 -15.39 8.58 2.82
C ASP A 29 -15.23 8.37 1.31
N ALA A 30 -14.81 9.39 0.58
CA ALA A 30 -14.58 9.32 -0.86
C ALA A 30 -13.48 8.30 -1.22
N LEU A 31 -12.40 8.24 -0.44
CA LEU A 31 -11.33 7.24 -0.63
C LEU A 31 -11.84 5.83 -0.40
N VAL A 32 -12.57 5.59 0.70
CA VAL A 32 -13.12 4.27 1.03
C VAL A 32 -14.12 3.80 -0.03
N ARG A 33 -15.00 4.67 -0.49
CA ARG A 33 -15.98 4.34 -1.55
C ARG A 33 -15.31 4.03 -2.88
N ARG A 34 -14.22 4.70 -3.20
CA ARG A 34 -13.46 4.48 -4.44
C ARG A 34 -12.52 3.28 -4.36
N ALA A 35 -12.04 2.94 -3.18
CA ALA A 35 -11.13 1.82 -2.93
C ALA A 35 -11.85 0.46 -3.04
N ARG A 36 -12.33 0.12 -4.23
CA ARG A 36 -12.96 -1.17 -4.54
C ARG A 36 -11.93 -2.15 -5.08
N THR A 37 -12.26 -3.43 -5.04
CA THR A 37 -11.42 -4.46 -5.64
C THR A 37 -11.29 -4.21 -7.15
N CYS A 38 -10.08 -3.91 -7.59
CA CYS A 38 -9.72 -3.77 -8.98
C CYS A 38 -9.08 -5.07 -9.46
N ARG A 39 -9.51 -5.59 -10.61
CA ARG A 39 -8.99 -6.82 -11.20
C ARG A 39 -8.58 -6.66 -12.66
N ARG A 40 -8.79 -5.49 -13.23
CA ARG A 40 -8.33 -5.10 -14.56
C ARG A 40 -7.61 -3.78 -14.45
N PHE A 41 -6.45 -3.71 -15.03
CA PHE A 41 -5.52 -2.59 -14.91
C PHE A 41 -5.22 -2.04 -16.30
N ASP A 42 -4.64 -0.88 -16.37
CA ASP A 42 -4.06 -0.37 -17.59
C ASP A 42 -2.58 -0.77 -17.64
N GLU A 43 -2.27 -1.84 -18.38
CA GLU A 43 -0.91 -2.38 -18.47
C GLU A 43 0.06 -1.43 -19.21
N SER A 44 -0.46 -0.44 -19.93
CA SER A 44 0.36 0.60 -20.58
C SER A 44 0.95 1.57 -19.55
N MET A 45 0.31 1.70 -18.38
CA MET A 45 0.78 2.54 -17.28
C MET A 45 1.71 1.74 -16.36
N ARG A 46 3.00 2.03 -16.43
CA ARG A 46 4.00 1.41 -15.57
C ARG A 46 3.99 2.07 -14.20
N VAL A 47 3.86 1.24 -13.15
CA VAL A 47 3.98 1.70 -11.77
C VAL A 47 5.45 1.80 -11.41
N PRO A 48 5.99 2.97 -11.04
CA PRO A 48 7.38 3.12 -10.63
C PRO A 48 7.66 2.33 -9.35
N ARG A 49 8.87 1.74 -9.28
CA ARG A 49 9.30 0.99 -8.10
C ARG A 49 9.28 1.84 -6.83
N GLU A 50 9.69 3.09 -6.95
CA GLU A 50 9.73 4.07 -5.87
C GLU A 50 8.36 4.28 -5.25
N PHE A 51 7.31 4.36 -6.08
CA PHE A 51 5.95 4.48 -5.60
C PHE A 51 5.47 3.24 -4.82
N LEU A 52 5.84 2.04 -5.28
CA LEU A 52 5.53 0.80 -4.56
C LEU A 52 6.26 0.72 -3.21
N LEU A 53 7.48 1.23 -3.14
CA LEU A 53 8.23 1.33 -1.89
C LEU A 53 7.58 2.32 -0.91
N GLU A 54 7.15 3.49 -1.37
CA GLU A 54 6.40 4.46 -0.57
C GLU A 54 5.11 3.84 0.01
N LEU A 55 4.39 3.06 -0.79
CA LEU A 55 3.19 2.34 -0.31
C LEU A 55 3.53 1.29 0.75
N ALA A 56 4.64 0.58 0.58
CA ALA A 56 5.11 -0.39 1.58
C ALA A 56 5.52 0.30 2.90
N GLU A 57 6.17 1.45 2.82
CA GLU A 57 6.50 2.28 3.98
C GLU A 57 5.25 2.78 4.71
N LEU A 58 4.25 3.26 3.97
CA LEU A 58 2.96 3.64 4.55
C LEU A 58 2.27 2.45 5.25
N ALA A 59 2.34 1.26 4.67
CA ALA A 59 1.79 0.06 5.26
C ALA A 59 2.47 -0.31 6.60
N HIS A 60 3.75 -0.01 6.76
CA HIS A 60 4.47 -0.19 8.02
C HIS A 60 3.97 0.72 9.17
N LEU A 61 3.33 1.84 8.84
CA LEU A 61 2.75 2.75 9.84
C LEU A 61 1.41 2.24 10.38
N ALA A 62 0.82 1.22 9.77
CA ALA A 62 -0.43 0.64 10.25
C ALA A 62 -0.23 -0.01 11.63
N PRO A 63 -1.18 0.17 12.56
CA PRO A 63 -1.10 -0.47 13.87
C PRO A 63 -1.01 -1.99 13.75
N CYS A 64 -0.12 -2.60 14.51
CA CYS A 64 -0.03 -4.06 14.62
C CYS A 64 0.02 -4.49 16.08
N GLY A 65 -0.50 -5.69 16.36
CA GLY A 65 -0.58 -6.25 17.72
C GLY A 65 0.79 -6.28 18.39
N ALA A 66 0.88 -5.67 19.58
CA ALA A 66 2.11 -5.55 20.38
C ALA A 66 3.31 -4.95 19.60
N ASN A 67 3.07 -4.22 18.53
CA ASN A 67 4.11 -3.71 17.62
C ASN A 67 5.10 -4.81 17.17
N ALA A 68 4.61 -6.03 16.97
CA ALA A 68 5.44 -7.20 16.71
C ALA A 68 6.13 -7.17 15.33
N GLN A 69 5.68 -6.32 14.40
CA GLN A 69 6.34 -6.05 13.11
C GLN A 69 6.66 -7.33 12.30
N ARG A 70 5.75 -8.31 12.28
CA ARG A 70 5.94 -9.64 11.68
C ARG A 70 5.73 -9.69 10.17
N LEU A 71 5.30 -8.58 9.57
CA LEU A 71 5.09 -8.51 8.15
C LEU A 71 6.36 -8.06 7.42
N ARG A 72 6.56 -8.62 6.25
CA ARG A 72 7.58 -8.20 5.28
C ARG A 72 6.89 -7.88 3.97
N PHE A 73 7.36 -6.86 3.31
CA PHE A 73 6.82 -6.41 2.03
C PHE A 73 7.86 -6.66 0.95
N HIS A 74 7.51 -7.46 -0.05
CA HIS A 74 8.35 -7.69 -1.21
C HIS A 74 7.78 -6.95 -2.41
N VAL A 75 8.53 -5.98 -2.91
CA VAL A 75 8.12 -5.15 -4.04
C VAL A 75 8.63 -5.76 -5.33
N VAL A 76 7.73 -6.04 -6.25
CA VAL A 76 8.02 -6.54 -7.59
C VAL A 76 7.65 -5.47 -8.61
N SER A 77 8.62 -5.09 -9.43
CA SER A 77 8.47 -4.15 -10.54
C SER A 77 9.34 -4.61 -11.71
N GLY A 78 9.05 -4.15 -12.88
CA GLY A 78 9.72 -4.67 -14.08
C GLY A 78 8.87 -5.74 -14.77
N SER A 79 8.90 -5.74 -16.10
CA SER A 79 7.97 -6.55 -16.91
C SER A 79 8.19 -8.05 -16.73
N GLU A 80 9.45 -8.49 -16.67
CA GLU A 80 9.80 -9.91 -16.56
C GLU A 80 9.39 -10.49 -15.20
N ASP A 81 9.74 -9.81 -14.10
CA ASP A 81 9.38 -10.26 -12.76
C ASP A 81 7.87 -10.21 -12.53
N CYS A 82 7.18 -9.17 -13.05
CA CYS A 82 5.73 -9.08 -12.98
C CYS A 82 5.06 -10.23 -13.76
N ALA A 83 5.58 -10.61 -14.92
CA ALA A 83 5.04 -11.75 -15.68
C ALA A 83 5.21 -13.07 -14.90
N ARG A 84 6.35 -13.30 -14.29
CA ARG A 84 6.60 -14.49 -13.45
C ARG A 84 5.65 -14.55 -12.26
N VAL A 85 5.41 -13.42 -11.58
CA VAL A 85 4.42 -13.36 -10.48
C VAL A 85 3.02 -13.62 -11.00
N PHE A 86 2.66 -13.02 -12.14
CA PHE A 86 1.32 -13.18 -12.73
C PHE A 86 0.97 -14.64 -12.98
N ASP A 87 1.91 -15.43 -13.49
CA ASP A 87 1.72 -16.85 -13.81
C ASP A 87 1.48 -17.73 -12.58
N GLU A 88 1.94 -17.29 -11.41
CA GLU A 88 1.74 -17.99 -10.13
C GLU A 88 0.46 -17.59 -9.38
N LEU A 89 -0.28 -16.59 -9.88
CA LEU A 89 -1.46 -16.07 -9.19
C LEU A 89 -2.75 -16.78 -9.62
N ALA A 90 -3.57 -17.13 -8.63
CA ALA A 90 -4.95 -17.50 -8.85
C ALA A 90 -5.86 -16.27 -8.79
N TRP A 91 -6.60 -16.02 -9.87
CA TRP A 91 -7.48 -14.86 -10.00
C TRP A 91 -8.91 -15.20 -9.63
N ALA A 92 -9.48 -14.42 -8.69
CA ALA A 92 -10.92 -14.38 -8.37
C ALA A 92 -11.65 -15.73 -8.47
N GLY A 93 -11.27 -16.70 -7.66
CA GLY A 93 -11.82 -18.07 -7.70
C GLY A 93 -13.36 -18.19 -7.58
N ALA A 94 -14.05 -17.13 -7.15
CA ALA A 94 -15.51 -17.05 -7.16
C ALA A 94 -16.10 -16.76 -8.56
N LEU A 95 -15.28 -16.28 -9.50
CA LEU A 95 -15.69 -15.99 -10.88
C LEU A 95 -15.28 -17.17 -11.77
N LYS A 96 -16.13 -18.18 -11.85
CA LYS A 96 -15.82 -19.46 -12.52
C LYS A 96 -15.50 -19.33 -14.01
N ASP A 97 -16.07 -18.32 -14.67
CA ASP A 97 -15.94 -18.09 -16.10
C ASP A 97 -14.91 -17.02 -16.45
N TRP A 98 -14.07 -16.63 -15.47
CA TRP A 98 -13.04 -15.60 -15.67
C TRP A 98 -11.66 -16.11 -15.19
N SER A 99 -10.74 -16.27 -16.12
CA SER A 99 -9.41 -16.81 -15.87
C SER A 99 -8.38 -15.80 -15.36
N GLY A 100 -8.76 -14.53 -15.25
CA GLY A 100 -7.87 -13.44 -14.86
C GLY A 100 -7.81 -12.32 -15.91
N PRO A 101 -7.02 -11.28 -15.65
CA PRO A 101 -6.83 -10.17 -16.59
C PRO A 101 -6.23 -10.65 -17.91
N ALA A 102 -6.76 -10.17 -19.02
CA ALA A 102 -6.20 -10.42 -20.35
C ALA A 102 -4.89 -9.62 -20.53
N GLU A 103 -4.20 -9.91 -21.62
CA GLU A 103 -3.08 -9.06 -22.07
C GLU A 103 -3.56 -7.63 -22.31
N GLY A 104 -2.81 -6.65 -21.82
CA GLY A 104 -3.17 -5.24 -21.76
C GLY A 104 -3.94 -4.82 -20.50
N GLU A 105 -4.43 -5.77 -19.71
CA GLU A 105 -5.14 -5.52 -18.45
C GLU A 105 -4.39 -6.07 -17.21
N ARG A 106 -3.14 -6.48 -17.34
CA ARG A 106 -2.35 -7.08 -16.26
C ARG A 106 -1.74 -6.02 -15.34
N PRO A 107 -1.54 -6.32 -14.04
CA PRO A 107 -0.83 -5.41 -13.15
C PRO A 107 0.63 -5.21 -13.59
N THR A 108 1.14 -4.00 -13.43
CA THR A 108 2.53 -3.65 -13.76
C THR A 108 3.43 -3.51 -12.54
N GLY A 109 2.93 -3.86 -11.36
CA GLY A 109 3.67 -3.91 -10.12
C GLY A 109 2.91 -4.67 -9.05
N TYR A 110 3.64 -5.28 -8.11
CA TYR A 110 3.08 -6.05 -7.00
C TYR A 110 3.79 -5.72 -5.70
N ILE A 111 3.03 -5.81 -4.62
CA ILE A 111 3.56 -5.85 -3.26
C ILE A 111 3.08 -7.16 -2.63
N ALA A 112 3.99 -8.11 -2.47
CA ALA A 112 3.71 -9.35 -1.76
C ALA A 112 3.89 -9.13 -0.25
N ILE A 113 2.86 -9.44 0.52
CA ILE A 113 2.89 -9.33 1.97
C ILE A 113 3.19 -10.71 2.55
N LEU A 114 4.34 -10.83 3.20
CA LEU A 114 4.82 -12.04 3.81
C LEU A 114 4.67 -11.95 5.33
N ALA A 115 4.15 -12.99 5.95
CA ALA A 115 4.06 -13.10 7.40
C ALA A 115 5.02 -14.17 7.90
N GLU A 116 5.67 -13.92 9.04
CA GLU A 116 6.45 -14.96 9.74
C GLU A 116 5.50 -16.08 10.19
N ARG A 117 5.85 -17.31 9.85
CA ARG A 117 5.09 -18.46 10.32
C ARG A 117 5.27 -18.60 11.84
N ALA A 118 4.16 -18.61 12.56
CA ALA A 118 4.23 -18.98 13.98
C ALA A 118 4.74 -20.43 14.09
N VAL A 119 5.85 -20.59 14.81
CA VAL A 119 6.43 -21.88 15.13
C VAL A 119 5.72 -22.45 16.35
#